data_4b5d74043ce9e360661abe286f55946a
#
_entry.id   4b5d74043ce9e360661abe286f55946a
#
_cell.length_a   1.000
_cell.length_b   1.000
_cell.length_c   1.000
_cell.angle_alpha   90.00
_cell.angle_beta   90.00
_cell.angle_gamma   90.00
#
_symmetry.space_group_name_H-M   'P 1'
#
loop_
_entity.id
_entity.type
_entity.pdbx_description
1 polymer ?
#
loop_
_entity_poly.entity_id
_entity_poly.type
_entity_poly.pdbx_seq_one_letter_code
_entity_poly.pdbx_strand_id
1 'polypeptide(L)'
;YLFDCGAGITRNMVRANVSPGDVTAVFLTHLHHDHICDFPLFVITGWMWDREDSPVVIGPRGTAHFCRNLFEGGAFKADFEARAHYPRRQQNLAAVRPKVLECEPGLAYQDEHVTIRCDWVEHIPRQISECFGIRFEAEGKSVAFSGDTAPCDAMVRLAQDADLLIHECTFPESFIRHRAKTGVGIYSHTSPRQLGEVAVRANV
;
A
#
# COMPACT_ATOMS: atom_id res chain seq x y z
N TYR A 1 6.29 -4.40 -8.34
CA TYR A 1 5.80 -4.19 -6.98
C TYR A 1 4.82 -3.02 -6.98
N LEU A 2 3.79 -3.10 -6.17
CA LEU A 2 2.75 -2.08 -6.05
C LEU A 2 2.67 -1.58 -4.60
N PHE A 3 2.63 -0.27 -4.41
CA PHE A 3 2.43 0.36 -3.10
C PHE A 3 1.06 1.01 -3.05
N ASP A 4 0.24 0.54 -2.15
CA ASP A 4 -1.19 0.79 -2.03
C ASP A 4 -2.00 0.44 -3.29
N CYS A 5 -3.30 0.33 -3.15
CA CYS A 5 -4.21 -0.04 -4.21
C CYS A 5 -5.47 0.85 -4.17
N GLY A 6 -5.24 2.16 -4.20
CA GLY A 6 -6.26 3.18 -4.20
C GLY A 6 -6.98 3.33 -5.53
N ALA A 7 -7.97 4.23 -5.56
CA ALA A 7 -8.90 4.39 -6.67
C ALA A 7 -8.24 4.57 -8.05
N GLY A 8 -8.54 3.68 -8.96
CA GLY A 8 -8.13 3.73 -10.36
C GLY A 8 -6.70 3.23 -10.64
N ILE A 9 -6.02 2.59 -9.67
CA ILE A 9 -4.68 2.07 -9.88
C ILE A 9 -4.66 1.01 -10.99
N THR A 10 -5.60 0.06 -10.97
CA THR A 10 -5.70 -0.99 -12.01
C THR A 10 -5.85 -0.39 -13.39
N ARG A 11 -6.74 0.59 -13.55
CA ARG A 11 -6.92 1.32 -14.81
C ARG A 11 -5.64 2.05 -15.25
N ASN A 12 -4.94 2.70 -14.31
CA ASN A 12 -3.71 3.44 -14.62
C ASN A 12 -2.56 2.50 -15.00
N MET A 13 -2.46 1.32 -14.38
CA MET A 13 -1.52 0.28 -14.78
C MET A 13 -1.75 -0.15 -16.24
N VAL A 14 -3.00 -0.45 -16.60
CA VAL A 14 -3.37 -0.82 -17.98
C VAL A 14 -3.00 0.30 -18.96
N ARG A 15 -3.26 1.56 -18.63
CA ARG A 15 -2.88 2.72 -19.45
C ARG A 15 -1.37 2.89 -19.60
N ALA A 16 -0.61 2.46 -18.59
CA ALA A 16 0.85 2.46 -18.61
C ALA A 16 1.44 1.19 -19.27
N ASN A 17 0.60 0.32 -19.84
CA ASN A 17 0.99 -1.00 -20.37
C ASN A 17 1.67 -1.90 -19.32
N VAL A 18 1.26 -1.78 -18.06
CA VAL A 18 1.68 -2.65 -16.97
C VAL A 18 0.52 -3.59 -16.65
N SER A 19 0.76 -4.89 -16.77
CA SER A 19 -0.26 -5.89 -16.46
C SER A 19 -0.44 -6.01 -14.93
N PRO A 20 -1.68 -5.97 -14.42
CA PRO A 20 -1.94 -6.34 -13.03
C PRO A 20 -1.47 -7.76 -12.70
N GLY A 21 -1.41 -8.66 -13.71
CA GLY A 21 -0.91 -10.03 -13.56
C GLY A 21 0.58 -10.11 -13.25
N ASP A 22 1.38 -9.11 -13.66
CA ASP A 22 2.85 -9.12 -13.54
C ASP A 22 3.36 -8.57 -12.20
N VAL A 23 2.47 -8.07 -11.33
CA VAL A 23 2.86 -7.54 -10.03
C VAL A 23 3.24 -8.69 -9.08
N THR A 24 4.47 -8.72 -8.66
CA THR A 24 5.01 -9.73 -7.74
C THR A 24 4.43 -9.63 -6.35
N ALA A 25 4.39 -8.42 -5.79
CA ALA A 25 3.87 -8.16 -4.45
C ALA A 25 3.19 -6.80 -4.34
N VAL A 26 2.18 -6.73 -3.49
CA VAL A 26 1.44 -5.50 -3.12
C VAL A 26 1.75 -5.17 -1.67
N PHE A 27 2.10 -3.92 -1.41
CA PHE A 27 2.29 -3.38 -0.07
C PHE A 27 1.14 -2.44 0.24
N LEU A 28 0.41 -2.73 1.31
CA LEU A 28 -0.64 -1.86 1.84
C LEU A 28 -0.07 -1.12 3.05
N THR A 29 0.04 0.20 2.96
CA THR A 29 0.53 1.03 4.06
C THR A 29 -0.41 1.01 5.25
N HIS A 30 -1.71 1.03 4.97
CA HIS A 30 -2.78 0.92 5.94
C HIS A 30 -4.10 0.56 5.25
N LEU A 31 -5.18 0.35 6.01
CA LEU A 31 -6.44 -0.18 5.49
C LEU A 31 -7.55 0.88 5.33
N HIS A 32 -7.22 2.16 5.15
CA HIS A 32 -8.21 3.14 4.75
C HIS A 32 -8.71 2.86 3.32
N HIS A 33 -9.98 3.18 3.08
CA HIS A 33 -10.67 2.84 1.84
C HIS A 33 -9.98 3.40 0.59
N ASP A 34 -9.43 4.59 0.66
CA ASP A 34 -8.76 5.27 -0.45
C ASP A 34 -7.40 4.65 -0.82
N HIS A 35 -6.83 3.82 0.06
CA HIS A 35 -5.62 3.04 -0.19
C HIS A 35 -5.88 1.59 -0.65
N ILE A 36 -7.12 1.09 -0.50
CA ILE A 36 -7.44 -0.32 -0.76
C ILE A 36 -8.66 -0.54 -1.66
N CYS A 37 -9.38 0.52 -2.07
CA CYS A 37 -10.68 0.37 -2.77
C CYS A 37 -10.57 -0.27 -4.16
N ASP A 38 -9.43 -0.19 -4.84
CA ASP A 38 -9.22 -0.83 -6.14
C ASP A 38 -8.61 -2.25 -6.02
N PHE A 39 -8.24 -2.67 -4.81
CA PHE A 39 -7.59 -3.96 -4.55
C PHE A 39 -8.40 -5.17 -5.06
N PRO A 40 -9.72 -5.26 -4.86
CA PRO A 40 -10.50 -6.35 -5.43
C PRO A 40 -10.46 -6.38 -6.96
N LEU A 41 -10.56 -5.22 -7.61
CA LEU A 41 -10.46 -5.10 -9.06
C LEU A 41 -9.08 -5.52 -9.56
N PHE A 42 -8.02 -5.09 -8.88
CA PHE A 42 -6.65 -5.46 -9.19
C PHE A 42 -6.44 -6.99 -9.15
N VAL A 43 -6.87 -7.65 -8.07
CA VAL A 43 -6.71 -9.11 -7.90
C VAL A 43 -7.52 -9.87 -8.95
N ILE A 44 -8.79 -9.52 -9.16
CA ILE A 44 -9.67 -10.18 -10.12
C ILE A 44 -9.17 -9.95 -11.55
N THR A 45 -8.71 -8.73 -11.88
CA THR A 45 -8.16 -8.43 -13.21
C THR A 45 -6.87 -9.20 -13.47
N GLY A 46 -5.96 -9.27 -12.50
CA GLY A 46 -4.75 -10.08 -12.62
C GLY A 46 -5.06 -11.56 -12.90
N TRP A 47 -6.03 -12.13 -12.18
CA TRP A 47 -6.52 -13.48 -12.44
C TRP A 47 -7.14 -13.64 -13.84
N MET A 48 -7.96 -12.69 -14.27
CA MET A 48 -8.55 -12.69 -15.61
C MET A 48 -7.51 -12.54 -16.73
N TRP A 49 -6.38 -11.94 -16.44
CA TRP A 49 -5.24 -11.74 -17.36
C TRP A 49 -4.13 -12.76 -17.12
N ASP A 50 -4.55 -13.97 -16.73
CA ASP A 50 -3.74 -15.18 -16.67
C ASP A 50 -2.60 -15.17 -15.63
N ARG A 51 -2.76 -14.42 -14.51
CA ARG A 51 -1.94 -14.66 -13.33
C ARG A 51 -2.11 -16.12 -12.89
N GLU A 52 -1.04 -16.83 -12.71
CA GLU A 52 -1.05 -18.25 -12.32
C GLU A 52 -0.91 -18.40 -10.80
N ASP A 53 -0.08 -17.59 -10.18
CA ASP A 53 0.27 -17.68 -8.76
C ASP A 53 -0.58 -16.77 -7.87
N SER A 54 -0.59 -17.11 -6.58
CA SER A 54 -1.17 -16.25 -5.54
C SER A 54 -0.44 -14.92 -5.48
N PRO A 55 -1.13 -13.76 -5.57
CA PRO A 55 -0.47 -12.49 -5.33
C PRO A 55 0.00 -12.41 -3.87
N VAL A 56 1.24 -11.99 -3.67
CA VAL A 56 1.76 -11.72 -2.33
C VAL A 56 1.24 -10.34 -1.87
N VAL A 57 0.67 -10.27 -0.69
CA VAL A 57 0.16 -9.03 -0.10
C VAL A 57 0.79 -8.83 1.27
N ILE A 58 1.50 -7.74 1.42
CA ILE A 58 2.15 -7.35 2.66
C ILE A 58 1.42 -6.13 3.21
N GLY A 59 1.10 -6.13 4.49
CA GLY A 59 0.40 -4.99 5.09
C GLY A 59 0.28 -5.09 6.61
N PRO A 60 -0.44 -4.13 7.21
CA PRO A 60 -0.65 -4.09 8.65
C PRO A 60 -1.53 -5.25 9.14
N ARG A 61 -1.59 -5.41 10.44
CA ARG A 61 -2.54 -6.31 11.10
C ARG A 61 -3.97 -6.02 10.63
N GLY A 62 -4.69 -7.09 10.24
CA GLY A 62 -6.03 -7.02 9.66
C GLY A 62 -6.05 -7.25 8.14
N THR A 63 -4.90 -7.20 7.45
CA THR A 63 -4.81 -7.45 6.01
C THR A 63 -5.29 -8.85 5.64
N ALA A 64 -4.96 -9.87 6.43
CA ALA A 64 -5.43 -11.23 6.20
C ALA A 64 -6.97 -11.34 6.36
N HIS A 65 -7.52 -10.67 7.36
CA HIS A 65 -8.97 -10.60 7.54
C HIS A 65 -9.66 -9.87 6.37
N PHE A 66 -9.10 -8.75 5.93
CA PHE A 66 -9.58 -8.00 4.77
C PHE A 66 -9.61 -8.88 3.51
N CYS A 67 -8.51 -9.55 3.16
CA CYS A 67 -8.44 -10.42 1.99
C CYS A 67 -9.45 -11.58 2.06
N ARG A 68 -9.58 -12.25 3.20
CA ARG A 68 -10.59 -13.32 3.37
C ARG A 68 -12.01 -12.83 3.16
N ASN A 69 -12.36 -11.68 3.71
CA ASN A 69 -13.72 -11.10 3.56
C ASN A 69 -14.01 -10.63 2.13
N LEU A 70 -13.01 -10.39 1.32
CA LEU A 70 -13.22 -10.11 -0.09
C LEU A 70 -13.45 -11.39 -0.90
N PHE A 71 -12.61 -12.39 -0.76
CA PHE A 71 -12.49 -13.50 -1.71
C PHE A 71 -12.94 -14.86 -1.18
N GLU A 72 -12.82 -15.14 0.14
CA GLU A 72 -13.06 -16.50 0.68
C GLU A 72 -14.46 -16.70 1.26
N GLY A 73 -15.46 -16.07 0.73
CA GLY A 73 -16.85 -16.16 1.20
C GLY A 73 -17.47 -14.80 1.50
N GLY A 74 -16.76 -13.73 1.15
CA GLY A 74 -17.14 -12.35 1.39
C GLY A 74 -17.74 -11.65 0.16
N ALA A 75 -17.45 -10.38 0.02
CA ALA A 75 -18.13 -9.48 -0.90
C ALA A 75 -18.07 -9.88 -2.39
N PHE A 76 -16.97 -10.51 -2.83
CA PHE A 76 -16.76 -10.91 -4.23
C PHE A 76 -16.97 -12.40 -4.48
N LYS A 77 -17.52 -13.14 -3.51
CA LYS A 77 -17.78 -14.58 -3.63
C LYS A 77 -18.58 -14.94 -4.88
N ALA A 78 -19.68 -14.24 -5.11
CA ALA A 78 -20.57 -14.56 -6.25
C ALA A 78 -19.88 -14.31 -7.61
N ASP A 79 -19.13 -13.22 -7.74
CA ASP A 79 -18.36 -12.93 -8.97
C ASP A 79 -17.27 -13.96 -9.20
N PHE A 80 -16.55 -14.31 -8.16
CA PHE A 80 -15.49 -15.31 -8.19
C PHE A 80 -16.03 -16.69 -8.58
N GLU A 81 -17.11 -17.18 -7.95
CA GLU A 81 -17.71 -18.49 -8.23
C GLU A 81 -18.26 -18.56 -9.66
N ALA A 82 -18.88 -17.48 -10.15
CA ALA A 82 -19.36 -17.41 -11.52
C ALA A 82 -18.23 -17.53 -12.55
N ARG A 83 -17.11 -16.85 -12.34
CA ARG A 83 -15.95 -16.92 -13.23
C ARG A 83 -15.19 -18.24 -13.12
N ALA A 84 -15.08 -18.79 -11.91
CA ALA A 84 -14.44 -20.09 -11.66
C ALA A 84 -15.18 -21.26 -12.31
N HIS A 85 -16.44 -21.05 -12.76
CA HIS A 85 -17.18 -22.06 -13.53
C HIS A 85 -16.50 -22.39 -14.87
N TYR A 86 -15.76 -21.45 -15.47
CA TYR A 86 -15.09 -21.68 -16.75
C TYR A 86 -13.80 -22.49 -16.57
N PRO A 87 -13.56 -23.56 -17.37
CA PRO A 87 -12.44 -24.48 -17.19
C PRO A 87 -11.08 -23.81 -17.14
N ARG A 88 -10.85 -22.79 -17.96
CA ARG A 88 -9.58 -22.01 -17.97
C ARG A 88 -9.33 -21.34 -16.62
N ARG A 89 -10.38 -20.88 -15.93
CA ARG A 89 -10.26 -20.20 -14.64
C ARG A 89 -10.06 -21.15 -13.47
N GLN A 90 -10.52 -22.39 -13.59
CA GLN A 90 -10.29 -23.42 -12.57
C GLN A 90 -8.82 -23.77 -12.42
N GLN A 91 -8.03 -23.63 -13.47
CA GLN A 91 -6.62 -23.99 -13.47
C GLN A 91 -5.74 -23.00 -12.67
N ASN A 92 -6.19 -21.76 -12.50
CA ASN A 92 -5.43 -20.72 -11.81
C ASN A 92 -6.19 -20.07 -10.63
N LEU A 93 -6.96 -20.86 -9.89
CA LEU A 93 -7.71 -20.39 -8.71
C LEU A 93 -6.81 -19.82 -7.60
N ALA A 94 -5.53 -20.17 -7.59
CA ALA A 94 -4.55 -19.59 -6.67
C ALA A 94 -4.43 -18.06 -6.84
N ALA A 95 -4.59 -17.56 -8.06
CA ALA A 95 -4.44 -16.14 -8.40
C ALA A 95 -5.44 -15.20 -7.70
N VAL A 96 -6.57 -15.71 -7.19
CA VAL A 96 -7.55 -14.93 -6.40
C VAL A 96 -7.50 -15.23 -4.90
N ARG A 97 -6.49 -15.93 -4.46
CA ARG A 97 -6.24 -16.23 -3.04
C ARG A 97 -4.95 -15.57 -2.61
N PRO A 98 -4.96 -14.30 -2.19
CA PRO A 98 -3.75 -13.60 -1.79
C PRO A 98 -3.00 -14.34 -0.69
N LYS A 99 -1.69 -14.45 -0.86
CA LYS A 99 -0.78 -14.93 0.18
C LYS A 99 -0.39 -13.73 1.04
N VAL A 100 -1.00 -13.61 2.21
CA VAL A 100 -0.86 -12.44 3.07
C VAL A 100 0.27 -12.61 4.07
N LEU A 101 1.08 -11.56 4.20
CA LEU A 101 2.10 -11.36 5.22
C LEU A 101 1.74 -10.10 6.00
N GLU A 102 1.31 -10.24 7.26
CA GLU A 102 1.15 -9.10 8.15
C GLU A 102 2.52 -8.76 8.72
N CYS A 103 2.97 -7.51 8.53
CA CYS A 103 4.31 -7.08 8.86
C CYS A 103 4.39 -6.32 10.18
N GLU A 104 5.58 -6.27 10.73
CA GLU A 104 5.99 -5.45 11.87
C GLU A 104 7.16 -4.56 11.42
N PRO A 105 7.52 -3.49 12.15
CA PRO A 105 8.68 -2.67 11.82
C PRO A 105 9.96 -3.47 11.60
N GLY A 106 10.72 -3.10 10.60
CA GLY A 106 11.96 -3.75 10.19
C GLY A 106 11.89 -4.28 8.77
N LEU A 107 12.38 -5.50 8.55
CA LEU A 107 12.32 -6.16 7.24
C LEU A 107 10.91 -6.67 6.98
N ALA A 108 10.18 -6.02 6.07
CA ALA A 108 8.82 -6.39 5.70
C ALA A 108 8.78 -7.47 4.59
N TYR A 109 9.73 -7.39 3.65
CA TYR A 109 9.81 -8.33 2.53
C TYR A 109 11.20 -8.31 1.89
N GLN A 110 11.61 -9.44 1.36
CA GLN A 110 12.83 -9.54 0.55
C GLN A 110 12.71 -10.67 -0.45
N ASP A 111 13.19 -10.43 -1.66
CA ASP A 111 13.42 -11.46 -2.69
C ASP A 111 14.76 -11.19 -3.40
N GLU A 112 14.98 -11.81 -4.57
CA GLU A 112 16.23 -11.67 -5.35
C GLU A 112 16.40 -10.26 -5.97
N HIS A 113 15.33 -9.49 -6.07
CA HIS A 113 15.29 -8.18 -6.75
C HIS A 113 15.20 -7.01 -5.77
N VAL A 114 14.54 -7.19 -4.61
CA VAL A 114 14.21 -6.08 -3.72
C VAL A 114 14.40 -6.42 -2.25
N THR A 115 14.70 -5.39 -1.49
CA THR A 115 14.60 -5.40 -0.03
C THR A 115 13.65 -4.29 0.39
N ILE A 116 12.65 -4.62 1.22
CA ILE A 116 11.64 -3.67 1.68
C ILE A 116 11.59 -3.66 3.20
N ARG A 117 11.76 -2.46 3.74
CA ARG A 117 11.68 -2.19 5.17
C ARG A 117 10.49 -1.29 5.45
N CYS A 118 9.87 -1.45 6.60
CA CYS A 118 8.81 -0.57 7.07
C CYS A 118 9.05 -0.12 8.51
N ASP A 119 8.39 0.97 8.86
CA ASP A 119 8.30 1.44 10.26
C ASP A 119 6.93 2.09 10.46
N TRP A 120 6.44 2.11 11.70
CA TRP A 120 5.20 2.78 12.02
C TRP A 120 5.32 4.29 11.83
N VAL A 121 4.31 4.85 11.15
CA VAL A 121 4.16 6.30 10.96
C VAL A 121 2.95 6.83 11.73
N GLU A 122 2.87 8.14 11.86
CA GLU A 122 1.89 8.83 12.72
C GLU A 122 0.66 9.25 11.89
N HIS A 123 -0.33 8.36 11.80
CA HIS A 123 -1.58 8.66 11.08
C HIS A 123 -2.82 8.46 11.94
N ILE A 124 -3.01 7.26 12.46
CA ILE A 124 -4.09 6.87 13.36
C ILE A 124 -3.45 6.33 14.65
N PRO A 125 -4.10 6.47 15.82
CA PRO A 125 -3.62 5.79 17.00
C PRO A 125 -3.43 4.29 16.72
N ARG A 126 -2.20 3.80 16.89
CA ARG A 126 -1.78 2.45 16.50
C ARG A 126 -2.64 1.34 17.10
N GLN A 127 -3.25 1.59 18.28
CA GLN A 127 -4.17 0.65 18.92
C GLN A 127 -5.46 0.43 18.10
N ILE A 128 -5.79 1.39 17.22
CA ILE A 128 -6.96 1.34 16.34
C ILE A 128 -6.57 0.77 14.99
N SER A 129 -5.50 1.30 14.37
CA SER A 129 -5.01 0.87 13.07
C SER A 129 -3.51 1.13 12.95
N GLU A 130 -2.78 0.17 12.45
CA GLU A 130 -1.36 0.33 12.12
C GLU A 130 -1.21 1.00 10.77
N CYS A 131 -0.26 1.95 10.68
CA CYS A 131 0.10 2.64 9.45
C CYS A 131 1.61 2.58 9.28
N PHE A 132 2.07 2.25 8.07
CA PHE A 132 3.47 2.08 7.75
C PHE A 132 3.96 3.07 6.70
N GLY A 133 5.15 3.66 6.96
CA GLY A 133 6.02 4.14 5.92
C GLY A 133 6.90 2.99 5.43
N ILE A 134 7.40 3.09 4.21
CA ILE A 134 8.11 2.00 3.53
C ILE A 134 9.40 2.57 2.91
N ARG A 135 10.49 1.80 3.01
CA ARG A 135 11.71 1.99 2.23
C ARG A 135 11.89 0.77 1.32
N PHE A 136 11.98 1.03 0.03
CA PHE A 136 12.18 0.06 -1.03
C PHE A 136 13.59 0.23 -1.60
N GLU A 137 14.36 -0.84 -1.69
CA GLU A 137 15.71 -0.85 -2.23
C GLU A 137 15.83 -1.89 -3.35
N ALA A 138 16.24 -1.46 -4.54
CA ALA A 138 16.44 -2.29 -5.71
C ALA A 138 17.51 -1.70 -6.62
N GLU A 139 18.31 -2.51 -7.27
CA GLU A 139 19.29 -2.08 -8.29
C GLU A 139 20.25 -0.98 -7.79
N GLY A 140 20.61 -0.99 -6.52
CA GLY A 140 21.45 0.03 -5.90
C GLY A 140 20.78 1.39 -5.72
N LYS A 141 19.45 1.47 -5.86
CA LYS A 141 18.62 2.64 -5.65
C LYS A 141 17.65 2.43 -4.50
N SER A 142 17.22 3.52 -3.90
CA SER A 142 16.28 3.50 -2.79
C SER A 142 15.15 4.52 -2.96
N VAL A 143 13.94 4.08 -2.66
CA VAL A 143 12.74 4.92 -2.66
C VAL A 143 12.09 4.82 -1.28
N ALA A 144 11.79 5.96 -0.66
CA ALA A 144 10.95 6.01 0.53
C ALA A 144 9.54 6.45 0.16
N PHE A 145 8.54 5.74 0.69
CA PHE A 145 7.12 6.01 0.47
C PHE A 145 6.43 6.20 1.82
N SER A 146 5.76 7.33 2.01
CA SER A 146 5.22 7.68 3.33
C SER A 146 3.92 6.96 3.70
N GLY A 147 3.09 6.56 2.72
CA GLY A 147 1.67 6.41 3.02
C GLY A 147 1.11 7.70 3.60
N ASP A 148 0.07 7.61 4.40
CA ASP A 148 -0.48 8.76 5.12
C ASP A 148 0.20 8.91 6.49
N THR A 149 0.71 10.11 6.78
CA THR A 149 1.41 10.38 8.04
C THR A 149 1.50 11.87 8.37
N ALA A 150 1.43 12.20 9.66
CA ALA A 150 2.02 13.43 10.16
C ALA A 150 3.57 13.33 10.09
N PRO A 151 4.29 14.46 10.15
CA PRO A 151 5.74 14.44 10.24
C PRO A 151 6.19 13.63 11.45
N CYS A 152 7.03 12.61 11.23
CA CYS A 152 7.54 11.76 12.31
C CYS A 152 8.98 11.31 12.06
N ASP A 153 9.67 10.94 13.14
CA ASP A 153 11.06 10.49 13.06
C ASP A 153 11.23 9.15 12.33
N ALA A 154 10.21 8.30 12.36
CA ALA A 154 10.20 7.05 11.60
C ALA A 154 10.32 7.31 10.11
N MET A 155 9.55 8.27 9.58
CA MET A 155 9.63 8.62 8.15
C MET A 155 10.97 9.24 7.79
N VAL A 156 11.56 10.07 8.66
CA VAL A 156 12.91 10.61 8.46
C VAL A 156 13.95 9.47 8.39
N ARG A 157 13.87 8.46 9.29
CA ARG A 157 14.77 7.30 9.25
C ARG A 157 14.62 6.48 7.96
N LEU A 158 13.38 6.21 7.53
CA LEU A 158 13.11 5.46 6.30
C LEU A 158 13.63 6.19 5.05
N ALA A 159 13.48 7.51 5.03
CA ALA A 159 13.90 8.35 3.91
C ALA A 159 15.38 8.74 3.97
N GLN A 160 16.12 8.40 5.03
CA GLN A 160 17.51 8.81 5.19
C GLN A 160 18.37 8.43 3.97
N ASP A 161 18.95 9.45 3.32
CA ASP A 161 19.80 9.33 2.12
C ASP A 161 19.13 8.51 0.99
N ALA A 162 17.80 8.53 0.88
CA ALA A 162 17.10 7.86 -0.21
C ALA A 162 17.32 8.61 -1.54
N ASP A 163 17.34 7.88 -2.65
CA ASP A 163 17.39 8.46 -3.99
C ASP A 163 16.10 9.22 -4.34
N LEU A 164 14.98 8.81 -3.76
CA LEU A 164 13.67 9.41 -3.98
C LEU A 164 12.79 9.30 -2.73
N LEU A 165 12.15 10.39 -2.35
CA LEU A 165 11.08 10.43 -1.37
C LEU A 165 9.74 10.70 -2.07
N ILE A 166 8.80 9.76 -1.94
CA ILE A 166 7.39 9.94 -2.32
C ILE A 166 6.61 10.10 -1.02
N HIS A 167 6.09 11.29 -0.80
CA HIS A 167 5.46 11.62 0.48
C HIS A 167 4.12 12.32 0.25
N GLU A 168 3.14 12.03 1.11
CA GLU A 168 1.90 12.76 1.13
C GLU A 168 2.10 14.24 1.40
N CYS A 169 1.18 15.06 0.93
CA CYS A 169 1.14 16.49 1.17
C CYS A 169 -0.32 16.96 1.14
N THR A 170 -1.12 16.46 2.07
CA THR A 170 -2.58 16.54 1.99
C THR A 170 -3.15 17.92 2.32
N PHE A 171 -2.51 18.64 3.25
CA PHE A 171 -3.09 19.91 3.73
C PHE A 171 -2.18 21.12 3.52
N PRO A 172 -2.65 22.15 2.79
CA PRO A 172 -1.98 23.42 2.75
C PRO A 172 -1.96 24.10 4.13
N GLU A 173 -0.97 24.94 4.40
CA GLU A 173 -0.78 25.62 5.68
C GLU A 173 -2.00 26.40 6.16
N SER A 174 -2.76 26.99 5.22
CA SER A 174 -4.00 27.71 5.53
C SER A 174 -5.07 26.81 6.11
N PHE A 175 -5.14 25.56 5.62
CA PHE A 175 -6.12 24.58 6.05
C PHE A 175 -5.76 23.95 7.40
N ILE A 176 -4.48 23.73 7.68
CA ILE A 176 -3.97 23.27 8.98
C ILE A 176 -4.41 24.23 10.09
N ARG A 177 -4.25 25.56 9.87
CA ARG A 177 -4.69 26.58 10.83
C ARG A 177 -6.20 26.54 11.08
N HIS A 178 -7.00 26.24 10.06
CA HIS A 178 -8.44 26.08 10.21
C HIS A 178 -8.78 24.81 10.99
N ARG A 179 -8.18 23.68 10.65
CA ARG A 179 -8.38 22.39 11.34
C ARG A 179 -7.89 22.38 12.78
N ALA A 180 -6.82 23.12 13.10
CA ALA A 180 -6.34 23.28 14.47
C ALA A 180 -7.43 23.82 15.41
N LYS A 181 -8.33 24.64 14.91
CA LYS A 181 -9.48 25.17 15.68
C LYS A 181 -10.59 24.14 15.89
N THR A 182 -10.70 23.17 15.01
CA THR A 182 -11.74 22.12 15.06
C THR A 182 -11.24 20.81 15.66
N GLY A 183 -9.92 20.67 15.86
CA GLY A 183 -9.29 19.48 16.42
C GLY A 183 -9.31 18.23 15.51
N VAL A 184 -9.72 18.39 14.24
CA VAL A 184 -9.89 17.25 13.32
C VAL A 184 -8.68 17.09 12.42
N GLY A 185 -7.95 15.97 12.54
CA GLY A 185 -7.01 15.47 11.54
C GLY A 185 -5.71 16.25 11.35
N ILE A 186 -5.38 17.20 12.21
CA ILE A 186 -4.14 18.02 12.09
C ILE A 186 -2.87 17.25 12.45
N TYR A 187 -3.01 16.13 13.15
CA TYR A 187 -1.91 15.28 13.61
C TYR A 187 -1.75 14.02 12.78
N SER A 188 -2.47 13.92 11.67
CA SER A 188 -2.56 12.70 10.86
C SER A 188 -1.95 12.82 9.48
N HIS A 189 -1.60 14.05 9.06
CA HIS A 189 -1.13 14.36 7.71
C HIS A 189 -0.08 15.46 7.72
N THR A 190 0.62 15.57 6.58
CA THR A 190 1.75 16.48 6.38
C THR A 190 1.38 17.67 5.51
N SER A 191 1.91 18.86 5.83
CA SER A 191 1.83 20.05 4.97
C SER A 191 3.06 20.21 4.07
N PRO A 192 3.00 21.06 3.02
CA PRO A 192 4.16 21.33 2.16
C PRO A 192 5.41 21.79 2.93
N ARG A 193 5.24 22.64 3.93
CA ARG A 193 6.35 23.11 4.76
C ARG A 193 6.94 21.98 5.59
N GLN A 194 6.09 21.20 6.25
CA GLN A 194 6.52 20.06 7.06
C GLN A 194 7.19 18.99 6.21
N LEU A 195 6.70 18.75 4.99
CA LEU A 195 7.36 17.84 4.03
C LEU A 195 8.78 18.34 3.71
N GLY A 196 8.96 19.63 3.45
CA GLY A 196 10.30 20.21 3.26
C GLY A 196 11.23 19.99 4.45
N GLU A 197 10.70 20.12 5.68
CA GLU A 197 11.46 19.84 6.91
C GLU A 197 11.85 18.35 7.04
N VAL A 198 10.94 17.43 6.68
CA VAL A 198 11.23 15.97 6.63
C VAL A 198 12.31 15.68 5.60
N ALA A 199 12.20 16.21 4.38
CA ALA A 199 13.17 15.99 3.30
C ALA A 199 14.57 16.49 3.67
N VAL A 200 14.68 17.71 4.24
CA VAL A 200 15.95 18.24 4.72
C VAL A 200 16.57 17.37 5.81
N ARG A 201 15.79 16.92 6.79
CA ARG A 201 16.26 16.04 7.87
C ARG A 201 16.71 14.67 7.37
N ALA A 202 16.06 14.17 6.34
CA ALA A 202 16.36 12.88 5.72
C ALA A 202 17.48 12.95 4.67
N ASN A 203 17.95 14.14 4.33
CA ASN A 203 18.95 14.36 3.26
C ASN A 203 18.53 13.76 1.91
N VAL A 204 17.30 14.06 1.45
CA VAL A 204 16.68 13.57 0.22
C VAL A 204 16.02 14.72 -0.57
#